data_5c7a88d14fe08d27c5d5aa46d5e9113f
#
_entry.id   5c7a88d14fe08d27c5d5aa46d5e9113f
#
_cell.length_a   1.000
_cell.length_b   1.000
_cell.length_c   1.000
_cell.angle_alpha   90.00
_cell.angle_beta   90.00
_cell.angle_gamma   90.00
#
_symmetry.space_group_name_H-M   'P 1'
#
loop_
_entity.id
_entity.type
_entity.pdbx_description
1 polymer ?
#
loop_
_entity_poly.entity_id
_entity_poly.type
_entity_poly.pdbx_seq_one_letter_code
_entity_poly.pdbx_strand_id
1 'polypeptide(L)'
;MSTKEDRTTHYQEGSLTLPGTVMLGTGVMIGAGIFALTGQMAQMTGALFPLAFLAAAVIVSFSAYSYIKISNAYPSAGGIGMYLHKAYGNQLPTAFNALLMYFSMVIAQSFLARTFGSYTMQLFGGDDSGRMVPILGVALILVAFVINLLGNRLIQGVASSIGILKIAGILIFGLVGIWISGSVSIDFPEPSKAGAPASFLGATALGILAFKGFTTITNSGSEVIDPKRNIGRAIVISIAACVLIYTLVGFAVASNLSLAEIIETQDYSLAAAARPALGEYGVWFTIAIAMMATAGGILASIFAVSRMLAMLTEMKLVPHRHFGMPGSIQKHTLVYTVILGLILTAFFDLSRIAALGIVFYLIMDIAIHWGVLR
;
A
#
# COMPACT_ATOMS: atom_id res chain seq x y z
N MET A 1 15.35 -26.90 33.68
CA MET A 1 16.04 -26.61 32.39
C MET A 1 15.03 -25.93 31.49
N SER A 2 15.01 -24.59 31.48
CA SER A 2 14.11 -23.79 30.65
C SER A 2 14.71 -23.69 29.26
N THR A 3 13.98 -24.17 28.28
CA THR A 3 14.36 -24.23 26.88
C THR A 3 14.51 -22.83 26.28
N LYS A 4 15.68 -22.58 25.71
CA LYS A 4 16.12 -21.32 25.06
C LYS A 4 15.42 -21.01 23.72
N GLU A 5 14.23 -21.54 23.46
CA GLU A 5 13.57 -21.49 22.13
C GLU A 5 12.50 -20.40 21.94
N ASP A 6 12.24 -19.58 22.98
CA ASP A 6 11.09 -18.67 22.97
C ASP A 6 11.46 -17.17 22.91
N ARG A 7 12.53 -16.78 22.20
CA ARG A 7 12.98 -15.38 22.11
C ARG A 7 12.76 -14.68 20.75
N THR A 8 11.98 -15.21 19.84
CA THR A 8 11.91 -14.64 18.47
C THR A 8 10.62 -13.87 18.11
N THR A 9 9.71 -13.64 19.05
CA THR A 9 8.43 -12.95 18.76
C THR A 9 8.09 -11.82 19.74
N HIS A 10 9.04 -11.27 20.48
CA HIS A 10 8.76 -10.12 21.33
C HIS A 10 8.65 -8.86 20.48
N TYR A 11 7.40 -8.37 20.29
CA TYR A 11 7.14 -6.98 19.98
C TYR A 11 7.82 -6.12 21.04
N GLN A 12 8.66 -5.17 20.61
CA GLN A 12 9.27 -4.23 21.57
C GLN A 12 8.20 -3.19 21.94
N GLU A 13 7.49 -3.43 23.04
CA GLU A 13 6.52 -2.48 23.57
C GLU A 13 7.15 -1.11 23.76
N GLY A 14 6.44 -0.05 23.34
CA GLY A 14 6.89 1.34 23.50
C GLY A 14 8.16 1.71 22.73
N SER A 15 8.45 1.06 21.61
CA SER A 15 9.62 1.34 20.77
C SER A 15 9.39 2.42 19.71
N LEU A 16 8.12 2.67 19.31
CA LEU A 16 7.74 3.61 18.26
C LEU A 16 7.28 4.95 18.84
N THR A 17 8.04 6.00 18.58
CA THR A 17 7.64 7.38 18.86
C THR A 17 6.55 7.85 17.92
N LEU A 18 5.83 8.96 18.22
CA LEU A 18 4.83 9.54 17.32
C LEU A 18 5.40 9.84 15.92
N PRO A 19 6.57 10.51 15.75
CA PRO A 19 7.16 10.68 14.42
C PRO A 19 7.48 9.36 13.74
N GLY A 20 8.02 8.37 14.46
CA GLY A 20 8.31 7.04 13.91
C GLY A 20 7.04 6.33 13.42
N THR A 21 5.95 6.44 14.16
CA THR A 21 4.64 5.87 13.80
C THR A 21 4.04 6.58 12.57
N VAL A 22 4.17 7.91 12.48
CA VAL A 22 3.77 8.68 11.29
C VAL A 22 4.58 8.26 10.08
N MET A 23 5.91 8.13 10.22
CA MET A 23 6.79 7.68 9.13
C MET A 23 6.44 6.26 8.67
N LEU A 24 6.09 5.37 9.58
CA LEU A 24 5.63 4.02 9.25
C LEU A 24 4.35 4.07 8.39
N GLY A 25 3.31 4.76 8.84
CA GLY A 25 2.04 4.87 8.12
C GLY A 25 2.18 5.58 6.77
N THR A 26 2.79 6.76 6.76
CA THR A 26 3.06 7.53 5.53
C THR A 26 3.94 6.74 4.58
N GLY A 27 4.96 6.07 5.11
CA GLY A 27 5.86 5.23 4.33
C GLY A 27 5.17 4.06 3.61
N VAL A 28 4.14 3.47 4.20
CA VAL A 28 3.35 2.41 3.54
C VAL A 28 2.37 3.00 2.53
N MET A 29 1.72 4.12 2.84
CA MET A 29 0.81 4.80 1.90
C MET A 29 1.54 5.30 0.67
N ILE A 30 2.69 6.00 0.83
CA ILE A 30 3.55 6.44 -0.28
C ILE A 30 4.37 5.25 -0.79
N GLY A 31 3.69 4.32 -1.39
CA GLY A 31 4.24 3.14 -2.05
C GLY A 31 3.71 3.06 -3.47
N ALA A 32 3.25 1.88 -3.90
CA ALA A 32 2.67 1.71 -5.22
C ALA A 32 1.44 2.58 -5.48
N GLY A 33 0.70 2.98 -4.43
CA GLY A 33 -0.55 3.72 -4.58
C GLY A 33 -0.43 4.93 -5.49
N ILE A 34 0.47 5.86 -5.18
CA ILE A 34 0.63 7.06 -6.00
C ILE A 34 1.34 6.78 -7.32
N PHE A 35 2.30 5.84 -7.35
CA PHE A 35 3.07 5.55 -8.55
C PHE A 35 2.25 4.85 -9.64
N ALA A 36 1.34 3.96 -9.27
CA ALA A 36 0.61 3.13 -10.20
C ALA A 36 -0.87 3.50 -10.37
N LEU A 37 -1.53 4.07 -9.34
CA LEU A 37 -2.95 4.38 -9.43
C LEU A 37 -3.25 5.69 -10.16
N THR A 38 -2.29 6.61 -10.25
CA THR A 38 -2.47 7.91 -10.91
C THR A 38 -2.95 7.73 -12.35
N GLY A 39 -2.25 6.95 -13.17
CA GLY A 39 -2.65 6.68 -14.56
C GLY A 39 -3.92 5.83 -14.65
N GLN A 40 -4.09 4.84 -13.78
CA GLN A 40 -5.30 4.00 -13.73
C GLN A 40 -6.55 4.84 -13.41
N MET A 41 -6.44 5.79 -12.48
CA MET A 41 -7.54 6.70 -12.14
C MET A 41 -7.82 7.68 -13.29
N ALA A 42 -6.78 8.19 -13.96
CA ALA A 42 -6.92 9.05 -15.15
C ALA A 42 -7.63 8.32 -16.28
N GLN A 43 -7.35 7.04 -16.51
CA GLN A 43 -8.07 6.23 -17.50
C GLN A 43 -9.58 6.14 -17.22
N MET A 44 -9.99 6.14 -15.94
CA MET A 44 -11.39 6.04 -15.55
C MET A 44 -12.12 7.38 -15.54
N THR A 45 -11.47 8.46 -15.09
CA THR A 45 -12.12 9.75 -14.85
C THR A 45 -11.62 10.88 -15.73
N GLY A 46 -10.69 10.61 -16.62
CA GLY A 46 -10.05 11.66 -17.39
C GLY A 46 -9.30 12.64 -16.49
N ALA A 47 -9.32 13.92 -16.82
CA ALA A 47 -8.64 14.99 -16.11
C ALA A 47 -9.12 15.19 -14.65
N LEU A 48 -10.21 14.54 -14.23
CA LEU A 48 -10.75 14.65 -12.85
C LEU A 48 -10.03 13.72 -11.85
N PHE A 49 -9.02 12.95 -12.26
CA PHE A 49 -8.32 12.01 -11.36
C PHE A 49 -7.71 12.67 -10.11
N PRO A 50 -7.19 13.91 -10.11
CA PRO A 50 -6.72 14.54 -8.87
C PRO A 50 -7.85 14.76 -7.87
N LEU A 51 -9.06 15.09 -8.36
CA LEU A 51 -10.25 15.25 -7.53
C LEU A 51 -10.74 13.91 -6.98
N ALA A 52 -10.55 12.81 -7.71
CA ALA A 52 -10.88 11.48 -7.22
C ALA A 52 -9.98 11.06 -6.04
N PHE A 53 -8.70 11.49 -5.99
CA PHE A 53 -7.85 11.33 -4.79
C PHE A 53 -8.39 12.12 -3.60
N LEU A 54 -8.87 13.36 -3.80
CA LEU A 54 -9.47 14.16 -2.73
C LEU A 54 -10.78 13.53 -2.23
N ALA A 55 -11.63 13.05 -3.13
CA ALA A 55 -12.84 12.33 -2.76
C ALA A 55 -12.53 11.05 -1.95
N ALA A 56 -11.52 10.29 -2.37
CA ALA A 56 -11.02 9.13 -1.63
C ALA A 56 -10.52 9.52 -0.24
N ALA A 57 -9.78 10.62 -0.11
CA ALA A 57 -9.29 11.11 1.17
C ALA A 57 -10.42 11.46 2.14
N VAL A 58 -11.51 12.05 1.66
CA VAL A 58 -12.71 12.33 2.47
C VAL A 58 -13.31 11.04 3.00
N ILE A 59 -13.52 10.03 2.13
CA ILE A 59 -14.08 8.72 2.53
C ILE A 59 -13.14 8.04 3.54
N VAL A 60 -11.84 8.02 3.27
CA VAL A 60 -10.83 7.43 4.16
C VAL A 60 -10.79 8.13 5.51
N SER A 61 -11.02 9.44 5.57
CA SER A 61 -11.06 10.18 6.83
C SER A 61 -12.22 9.73 7.73
N PHE A 62 -13.38 9.43 7.15
CA PHE A 62 -14.50 8.82 7.89
C PHE A 62 -14.17 7.39 8.32
N SER A 63 -13.58 6.58 7.43
CA SER A 63 -13.14 5.23 7.76
C SER A 63 -12.11 5.26 8.91
N ALA A 64 -11.08 6.11 8.81
CA ALA A 64 -10.04 6.25 9.81
C ALA A 64 -10.56 6.60 11.20
N TYR A 65 -11.68 7.32 11.31
CA TYR A 65 -12.29 7.62 12.60
C TYR A 65 -12.66 6.35 13.39
N SER A 66 -13.24 5.35 12.72
CA SER A 66 -13.57 4.06 13.34
C SER A 66 -12.31 3.33 13.81
N TYR A 67 -11.27 3.31 12.98
CA TYR A 67 -9.99 2.69 13.34
C TYR A 67 -9.31 3.41 14.52
N ILE A 68 -9.38 4.73 14.59
CA ILE A 68 -8.86 5.51 15.73
C ILE A 68 -9.60 5.13 17.01
N LYS A 69 -10.93 5.07 16.96
CA LYS A 69 -11.75 4.71 18.14
C LYS A 69 -11.41 3.33 18.67
N ILE A 70 -11.36 2.32 17.79
CA ILE A 70 -11.09 0.95 18.21
C ILE A 70 -9.63 0.75 18.63
N SER A 71 -8.67 1.41 17.96
CA SER A 71 -7.25 1.34 18.32
C SER A 71 -6.95 2.01 19.65
N ASN A 72 -7.62 3.12 19.97
CA ASN A 72 -7.48 3.80 21.25
C ASN A 72 -8.09 2.98 22.39
N ALA A 73 -9.17 2.23 22.12
CA ALA A 73 -9.81 1.36 23.12
C ALA A 73 -9.00 0.07 23.33
N TYR A 74 -8.47 -0.52 22.26
CA TYR A 74 -7.80 -1.82 22.25
C TYR A 74 -6.47 -1.76 21.47
N PRO A 75 -5.44 -1.05 22.00
CA PRO A 75 -4.12 -1.06 21.37
C PRO A 75 -3.57 -2.48 21.31
N SER A 76 -3.23 -2.95 20.10
CA SER A 76 -2.83 -4.35 19.90
C SER A 76 -1.87 -4.48 18.72
N ALA A 77 -0.91 -5.40 18.83
CA ALA A 77 -0.11 -5.85 17.70
C ALA A 77 -0.90 -6.76 16.73
N GLY A 78 -2.06 -7.27 17.17
CA GLY A 78 -2.97 -8.06 16.34
C GLY A 78 -3.80 -7.26 15.35
N GLY A 79 -3.80 -5.92 15.49
CA GLY A 79 -4.44 -5.00 14.55
C GLY A 79 -5.88 -5.40 14.19
N ILE A 80 -6.17 -5.36 12.90
CA ILE A 80 -7.52 -5.62 12.35
C ILE A 80 -8.08 -6.99 12.74
N GLY A 81 -7.24 -8.04 12.76
CA GLY A 81 -7.67 -9.38 13.17
C GLY A 81 -8.18 -9.40 14.61
N MET A 82 -7.50 -8.70 15.52
CA MET A 82 -7.92 -8.55 16.90
C MET A 82 -9.20 -7.72 17.03
N TYR A 83 -9.36 -6.66 16.23
CA TYR A 83 -10.58 -5.83 16.26
C TYR A 83 -11.81 -6.61 15.80
N LEU A 84 -11.68 -7.39 14.72
CA LEU A 84 -12.73 -8.29 14.28
C LEU A 84 -13.08 -9.35 15.35
N HIS A 85 -12.07 -9.90 16.00
CA HIS A 85 -12.28 -10.86 17.09
C HIS A 85 -13.01 -10.22 18.29
N LYS A 86 -12.67 -8.99 18.64
CA LYS A 86 -13.37 -8.25 19.72
C LYS A 86 -14.83 -7.95 19.36
N ALA A 87 -15.11 -7.60 18.09
CA ALA A 87 -16.45 -7.24 17.63
C ALA A 87 -17.36 -8.46 17.44
N TYR A 88 -16.83 -9.55 16.90
CA TYR A 88 -17.63 -10.71 16.44
C TYR A 88 -17.31 -12.02 17.18
N GLY A 89 -16.36 -12.02 18.10
CA GLY A 89 -15.92 -13.23 18.79
C GLY A 89 -15.18 -14.20 17.88
N ASN A 90 -15.04 -15.45 18.34
CA ASN A 90 -14.37 -16.51 17.58
C ASN A 90 -15.35 -17.24 16.65
N GLN A 91 -15.88 -16.55 15.65
CA GLN A 91 -16.93 -17.01 14.75
C GLN A 91 -16.55 -16.86 13.28
N LEU A 92 -17.37 -17.44 12.39
CA LEU A 92 -17.19 -17.40 10.95
C LEU A 92 -17.02 -15.96 10.37
N PRO A 93 -17.79 -14.93 10.82
CA PRO A 93 -17.58 -13.56 10.32
C PRO A 93 -16.19 -13.02 10.60
N THR A 94 -15.60 -13.34 11.77
CA THR A 94 -14.23 -12.94 12.12
C THR A 94 -13.21 -13.59 11.16
N ALA A 95 -13.30 -14.91 10.98
CA ALA A 95 -12.41 -15.65 10.09
C ALA A 95 -12.50 -15.17 8.65
N PHE A 96 -13.73 -14.98 8.14
CA PHE A 96 -13.97 -14.52 6.78
C PHE A 96 -13.38 -13.12 6.52
N ASN A 97 -13.70 -12.14 7.37
CA ASN A 97 -13.21 -10.78 7.18
C ASN A 97 -11.69 -10.66 7.41
N ALA A 98 -11.13 -11.43 8.34
CA ALA A 98 -9.68 -11.51 8.54
C ALA A 98 -8.96 -12.11 7.31
N LEU A 99 -9.55 -13.12 6.66
CA LEU A 99 -9.05 -13.66 5.39
C LEU A 99 -9.18 -12.67 4.23
N LEU A 100 -10.28 -11.91 4.15
CA LEU A 100 -10.41 -10.84 3.15
C LEU A 100 -9.29 -9.81 3.30
N MET A 101 -8.96 -9.40 4.53
CA MET A 101 -7.84 -8.53 4.80
C MET A 101 -6.51 -9.15 4.37
N TYR A 102 -6.28 -10.41 4.73
CA TYR A 102 -5.08 -11.15 4.33
C TYR A 102 -4.92 -11.16 2.81
N PHE A 103 -5.95 -11.59 2.08
CA PHE A 103 -5.92 -11.60 0.61
C PHE A 103 -5.73 -10.21 0.02
N SER A 104 -6.41 -9.18 0.55
CA SER A 104 -6.23 -7.80 0.12
C SER A 104 -4.78 -7.31 0.33
N MET A 105 -4.09 -7.77 1.38
CA MET A 105 -2.68 -7.46 1.60
C MET A 105 -1.75 -8.21 0.65
N VAL A 106 -2.03 -9.51 0.35
CA VAL A 106 -1.29 -10.27 -0.68
C VAL A 106 -1.45 -9.64 -2.06
N ILE A 107 -2.67 -9.22 -2.39
CA ILE A 107 -2.96 -8.50 -3.64
C ILE A 107 -2.16 -7.19 -3.72
N ALA A 108 -2.05 -6.45 -2.61
CA ALA A 108 -1.24 -5.23 -2.55
C ALA A 108 0.27 -5.51 -2.78
N GLN A 109 0.79 -6.66 -2.35
CA GLN A 109 2.18 -7.07 -2.67
C GLN A 109 2.37 -7.29 -4.17
N SER A 110 1.43 -7.97 -4.81
CA SER A 110 1.47 -8.20 -6.25
C SER A 110 1.33 -6.90 -7.05
N PHE A 111 0.54 -5.97 -6.53
CA PHE A 111 0.44 -4.62 -7.08
C PHE A 111 1.78 -3.86 -7.00
N LEU A 112 2.46 -3.89 -5.84
CA LEU A 112 3.81 -3.34 -5.67
C LEU A 112 4.82 -3.98 -6.64
N ALA A 113 4.76 -5.31 -6.80
CA ALA A 113 5.67 -6.06 -7.65
C ALA A 113 5.50 -5.69 -9.14
N ARG A 114 4.27 -5.58 -9.60
CA ARG A 114 3.96 -5.14 -10.97
C ARG A 114 4.40 -3.69 -11.20
N THR A 115 4.13 -2.79 -10.26
CA THR A 115 4.60 -1.40 -10.33
C THR A 115 6.13 -1.32 -10.42
N PHE A 116 6.85 -2.11 -9.62
CA PHE A 116 8.30 -2.22 -9.73
C PHE A 116 8.73 -2.62 -11.14
N GLY A 117 8.09 -3.65 -11.70
CA GLY A 117 8.38 -4.12 -13.06
C GLY A 117 8.16 -3.04 -14.11
N SER A 118 7.00 -2.34 -14.07
CA SER A 118 6.65 -1.29 -15.03
C SER A 118 7.65 -0.13 -15.00
N TYR A 119 8.05 0.34 -13.82
CA TYR A 119 9.05 1.40 -13.70
C TYR A 119 10.46 0.93 -14.09
N THR A 120 10.84 -0.29 -13.73
CA THR A 120 12.15 -0.84 -14.09
C THR A 120 12.31 -0.98 -15.60
N MET A 121 11.25 -1.35 -16.34
CA MET A 121 11.26 -1.44 -17.79
C MET A 121 11.61 -0.11 -18.48
N GLN A 122 11.28 1.01 -17.86
CA GLN A 122 11.61 2.33 -18.42
C GLN A 122 13.12 2.59 -18.50
N LEU A 123 13.95 1.87 -17.71
CA LEU A 123 15.42 1.93 -17.81
C LEU A 123 15.95 1.23 -19.09
N PHE A 124 15.17 0.35 -19.67
CA PHE A 124 15.52 -0.46 -20.85
C PHE A 124 14.84 0.03 -22.14
N GLY A 125 14.31 1.26 -22.15
CA GLY A 125 13.65 1.86 -23.31
C GLY A 125 12.16 1.61 -23.43
N GLY A 126 11.55 0.95 -22.44
CA GLY A 126 10.08 0.86 -22.32
C GLY A 126 9.36 -0.06 -23.32
N ASP A 127 10.07 -0.67 -24.25
CA ASP A 127 9.46 -1.56 -25.26
C ASP A 127 9.18 -2.94 -24.63
N ASP A 128 8.04 -3.02 -23.93
CA ASP A 128 7.63 -4.25 -23.24
C ASP A 128 6.76 -5.13 -24.13
N SER A 129 7.29 -6.31 -24.46
CA SER A 129 6.49 -7.41 -25.06
C SER A 129 5.40 -7.97 -24.11
N GLY A 130 5.10 -7.30 -22.99
CA GLY A 130 4.13 -7.70 -21.95
C GLY A 130 4.62 -8.81 -21.02
N ARG A 131 5.84 -9.33 -21.20
CA ARG A 131 6.38 -10.45 -20.42
C ARG A 131 7.40 -10.05 -19.37
N MET A 132 8.14 -8.97 -19.59
CA MET A 132 9.23 -8.57 -18.70
C MET A 132 8.72 -7.96 -17.38
N VAL A 133 7.65 -7.18 -17.42
CA VAL A 133 7.04 -6.59 -16.22
C VAL A 133 6.69 -7.64 -15.16
N PRO A 134 5.91 -8.72 -15.49
CA PRO A 134 5.66 -9.79 -14.51
C PRO A 134 6.93 -10.52 -14.07
N ILE A 135 7.90 -10.75 -14.97
CA ILE A 135 9.16 -11.42 -14.63
C ILE A 135 9.95 -10.60 -13.59
N LEU A 136 10.09 -9.30 -13.80
CA LEU A 136 10.75 -8.40 -12.85
C LEU A 136 10.03 -8.34 -11.50
N GLY A 137 8.71 -8.31 -11.52
CA GLY A 137 7.90 -8.36 -10.31
C GLY A 137 8.05 -9.66 -9.54
N VAL A 138 8.03 -10.81 -10.22
CA VAL A 138 8.29 -12.14 -9.65
C VAL A 138 9.68 -12.21 -9.05
N ALA A 139 10.69 -11.73 -9.77
CA ALA A 139 12.08 -11.68 -9.29
C ALA A 139 12.19 -10.87 -8.00
N LEU A 140 11.54 -9.71 -7.92
CA LEU A 140 11.52 -8.89 -6.72
C LEU A 140 10.89 -9.62 -5.53
N ILE A 141 9.74 -10.30 -5.72
CA ILE A 141 9.11 -11.09 -4.64
C ILE A 141 10.03 -12.21 -4.16
N LEU A 142 10.74 -12.89 -5.06
CA LEU A 142 11.68 -13.95 -4.69
C LEU A 142 12.88 -13.40 -3.91
N VAL A 143 13.43 -12.26 -4.33
CA VAL A 143 14.51 -11.57 -3.58
C VAL A 143 14.01 -11.16 -2.19
N ALA A 144 12.82 -10.57 -2.11
CA ALA A 144 12.23 -10.17 -0.84
C ALA A 144 11.94 -11.39 0.07
N PHE A 145 11.53 -12.53 -0.50
CA PHE A 145 11.37 -13.78 0.23
C PHE A 145 12.69 -14.26 0.85
N VAL A 146 13.76 -14.29 0.08
CA VAL A 146 15.10 -14.67 0.57
C VAL A 146 15.55 -13.75 1.70
N ILE A 147 15.39 -12.43 1.53
CA ILE A 147 15.73 -11.44 2.58
C ILE A 147 14.90 -11.68 3.85
N ASN A 148 13.61 -11.99 3.72
CA ASN A 148 12.75 -12.30 4.87
C ASN A 148 13.17 -13.59 5.59
N LEU A 149 13.76 -14.57 4.89
CA LEU A 149 14.32 -15.75 5.52
C LEU A 149 15.63 -15.48 6.28
N LEU A 150 16.42 -14.48 5.85
CA LEU A 150 17.70 -14.10 6.47
C LEU A 150 17.56 -13.34 7.78
N GLY A 151 16.38 -12.72 8.04
CA GLY A 151 16.03 -12.17 9.35
C GLY A 151 15.72 -10.67 9.39
N ASN A 152 15.12 -10.26 10.51
CA ASN A 152 14.46 -8.96 10.70
C ASN A 152 15.38 -7.73 10.71
N ARG A 153 16.67 -7.88 11.05
CA ARG A 153 17.59 -6.73 11.15
C ARG A 153 17.83 -6.06 9.82
N LEU A 154 17.92 -6.82 8.72
CA LEU A 154 18.08 -6.29 7.38
C LEU A 154 16.82 -5.53 6.92
N ILE A 155 15.64 -6.07 7.24
CA ILE A 155 14.36 -5.47 6.85
C ILE A 155 14.18 -4.09 7.51
N GLN A 156 14.46 -3.98 8.82
CA GLN A 156 14.29 -2.72 9.57
C GLN A 156 15.26 -1.64 9.12
N GLY A 157 16.54 -1.97 8.91
CA GLY A 157 17.55 -1.01 8.47
C GLY A 157 17.26 -0.40 7.10
N VAL A 158 16.85 -1.25 6.16
CA VAL A 158 16.51 -0.85 4.78
C VAL A 158 15.22 -0.02 4.76
N ALA A 159 14.19 -0.43 5.49
CA ALA A 159 12.88 0.21 5.46
C ALA A 159 12.90 1.66 5.95
N SER A 160 13.67 1.98 7.00
CA SER A 160 13.71 3.32 7.58
C SER A 160 14.39 4.35 6.66
N SER A 161 15.54 4.00 6.08
CA SER A 161 16.28 4.90 5.19
C SER A 161 15.52 5.15 3.89
N ILE A 162 14.93 4.11 3.30
CA ILE A 162 14.10 4.21 2.10
C ILE A 162 12.85 5.06 2.38
N GLY A 163 12.27 4.98 3.59
CA GLY A 163 11.08 5.73 3.96
C GLY A 163 11.25 7.25 3.81
N ILE A 164 12.35 7.81 4.33
CA ILE A 164 12.63 9.25 4.24
C ILE A 164 12.91 9.66 2.80
N LEU A 165 13.76 8.89 2.11
CA LEU A 165 14.19 9.22 0.75
C LEU A 165 13.03 9.25 -0.25
N LYS A 166 12.10 8.29 -0.17
CA LYS A 166 10.93 8.25 -1.07
C LYS A 166 9.94 9.38 -0.80
N ILE A 167 9.71 9.76 0.49
CA ILE A 167 8.83 10.88 0.84
C ILE A 167 9.43 12.20 0.32
N ALA A 168 10.71 12.43 0.57
CA ALA A 168 11.40 13.60 0.07
C ALA A 168 11.41 13.65 -1.47
N GLY A 169 11.71 12.53 -2.11
CA GLY A 169 11.76 12.44 -3.56
C GLY A 169 10.42 12.70 -4.24
N ILE A 170 9.33 12.14 -3.73
CA ILE A 170 8.00 12.38 -4.30
C ILE A 170 7.50 13.81 -4.06
N LEU A 171 7.88 14.43 -2.93
CA LEU A 171 7.63 15.85 -2.68
C LEU A 171 8.39 16.74 -3.65
N ILE A 172 9.69 16.46 -3.88
CA ILE A 172 10.51 17.19 -4.84
C ILE A 172 9.89 17.06 -6.25
N PHE A 173 9.52 15.85 -6.66
CA PHE A 173 8.84 15.62 -7.94
C PHE A 173 7.58 16.50 -8.08
N GLY A 174 6.70 16.49 -7.09
CA GLY A 174 5.45 17.25 -7.13
C GLY A 174 5.66 18.76 -7.15
N LEU A 175 6.55 19.30 -6.30
CA LEU A 175 6.84 20.72 -6.21
C LEU A 175 7.52 21.23 -7.49
N VAL A 176 8.53 20.51 -7.97
CA VAL A 176 9.27 20.91 -9.20
C VAL A 176 8.36 20.77 -10.42
N GLY A 177 7.55 19.69 -10.50
CA GLY A 177 6.61 19.51 -11.60
C GLY A 177 5.61 20.65 -11.73
N ILE A 178 5.02 21.14 -10.62
CA ILE A 178 4.12 22.30 -10.64
C ILE A 178 4.89 23.59 -10.94
N TRP A 179 6.07 23.77 -10.36
CA TRP A 179 6.84 25.00 -10.58
C TRP A 179 7.22 25.19 -12.05
N ILE A 180 7.63 24.11 -12.73
CA ILE A 180 8.06 24.16 -14.14
C ILE A 180 6.86 24.33 -15.08
N SER A 181 5.71 23.71 -14.78
CA SER A 181 4.49 23.90 -15.59
C SER A 181 3.97 25.34 -15.54
N GLY A 182 4.36 26.11 -14.52
CA GLY A 182 3.99 27.53 -14.36
C GLY A 182 2.49 27.78 -14.10
N SER A 183 1.66 26.77 -14.23
CA SER A 183 0.21 26.85 -13.95
C SER A 183 -0.32 25.50 -13.50
N VAL A 184 -1.26 25.50 -12.57
CA VAL A 184 -2.07 24.34 -12.24
C VAL A 184 -3.30 24.40 -13.13
N SER A 185 -3.27 23.73 -14.28
CA SER A 185 -4.42 23.62 -15.17
C SER A 185 -5.08 22.25 -15.00
N ILE A 186 -6.38 22.26 -14.76
CA ILE A 186 -7.23 21.08 -14.94
C ILE A 186 -8.10 21.42 -16.13
N ASP A 187 -7.91 20.70 -17.24
CA ASP A 187 -8.86 20.72 -18.32
C ASP A 187 -10.13 19.99 -17.87
N PHE A 188 -11.08 20.72 -17.31
CA PHE A 188 -12.38 20.15 -16.99
C PHE A 188 -13.01 19.66 -18.30
N PRO A 189 -13.33 18.36 -18.40
CA PRO A 189 -13.98 17.85 -19.60
C PRO A 189 -15.34 18.55 -19.75
N GLU A 190 -15.72 18.85 -21.00
CA GLU A 190 -17.07 19.34 -21.28
C GLU A 190 -18.09 18.36 -20.66
N PRO A 191 -19.24 18.84 -20.16
CA PRO A 191 -20.24 18.01 -19.51
C PRO A 191 -20.67 16.77 -20.32
N SER A 192 -20.62 16.87 -21.64
CA SER A 192 -20.90 15.77 -22.57
C SER A 192 -19.80 14.71 -22.65
N LYS A 193 -18.58 15.03 -22.19
CA LYS A 193 -17.39 14.16 -22.17
C LYS A 193 -16.95 13.80 -20.75
N ALA A 194 -17.60 14.33 -19.72
CA ALA A 194 -17.38 13.92 -18.33
C ALA A 194 -17.73 12.43 -18.22
N GLY A 195 -16.78 11.63 -17.73
CA GLY A 195 -16.99 10.20 -17.51
C GLY A 195 -18.25 9.96 -16.66
N ALA A 196 -18.89 8.83 -16.89
CA ALA A 196 -20.09 8.47 -16.10
C ALA A 196 -19.81 8.58 -14.60
N PRO A 197 -20.77 9.00 -13.75
CA PRO A 197 -20.59 9.06 -12.31
C PRO A 197 -20.02 7.76 -11.71
N ALA A 198 -20.36 6.62 -12.30
CA ALA A 198 -19.83 5.32 -11.91
C ALA A 198 -18.31 5.21 -12.11
N SER A 199 -17.75 5.82 -13.16
CA SER A 199 -16.30 5.83 -13.41
C SER A 199 -15.56 6.68 -12.36
N PHE A 200 -16.13 7.82 -11.97
CA PHE A 200 -15.57 8.64 -10.90
C PHE A 200 -15.61 7.93 -9.54
N LEU A 201 -16.71 7.22 -9.23
CA LEU A 201 -16.80 6.39 -8.02
C LEU A 201 -15.80 5.24 -8.06
N GLY A 202 -15.59 4.59 -9.21
CA GLY A 202 -14.58 3.55 -9.38
C GLY A 202 -13.16 4.07 -9.15
N ALA A 203 -12.82 5.23 -9.73
CA ALA A 203 -11.52 5.86 -9.49
C ALA A 203 -11.35 6.31 -8.03
N THR A 204 -12.42 6.83 -7.40
CA THR A 204 -12.40 7.16 -5.97
C THR A 204 -12.14 5.92 -5.12
N ALA A 205 -12.75 4.77 -5.45
CA ALA A 205 -12.50 3.50 -4.79
C ALA A 205 -11.03 3.08 -4.94
N LEU A 206 -10.43 3.20 -6.14
CA LEU A 206 -8.99 2.98 -6.33
C LEU A 206 -8.15 3.94 -5.47
N GLY A 207 -8.54 5.20 -5.37
CA GLY A 207 -7.90 6.18 -4.49
C GLY A 207 -7.91 5.76 -3.03
N ILE A 208 -8.99 5.14 -2.53
CA ILE A 208 -9.05 4.57 -1.16
C ILE A 208 -7.93 3.54 -0.96
N LEU A 209 -7.64 2.72 -1.98
CA LEU A 209 -6.56 1.72 -1.91
C LEU A 209 -5.19 2.39 -1.68
N ALA A 210 -4.95 3.59 -2.25
CA ALA A 210 -3.72 4.34 -2.02
C ALA A 210 -3.55 4.76 -0.55
N PHE A 211 -4.62 5.07 0.15
CA PHE A 211 -4.61 5.46 1.56
C PHE A 211 -4.63 4.28 2.54
N LYS A 212 -4.90 3.06 2.10
CA LYS A 212 -5.04 1.88 2.96
C LYS A 212 -3.87 1.66 3.93
N GLY A 213 -2.68 2.18 3.61
CA GLY A 213 -1.47 2.02 4.42
C GLY A 213 -1.59 2.51 5.87
N PHE A 214 -2.55 3.39 6.21
CA PHE A 214 -2.77 3.82 7.59
C PHE A 214 -3.13 2.65 8.54
N THR A 215 -3.72 1.58 8.03
CA THR A 215 -4.04 0.38 8.81
C THR A 215 -2.79 -0.32 9.35
N THR A 216 -1.61 -0.07 8.78
CA THR A 216 -0.34 -0.57 9.31
C THR A 216 -0.03 0.03 10.69
N ILE A 217 -0.44 1.27 10.94
CA ILE A 217 -0.31 1.92 12.25
C ILE A 217 -1.11 1.14 13.30
N THR A 218 -2.31 0.68 12.94
CA THR A 218 -3.17 -0.09 13.86
C THR A 218 -2.59 -1.47 14.19
N ASN A 219 -1.84 -2.05 13.25
CA ASN A 219 -1.18 -3.35 13.45
C ASN A 219 0.08 -3.25 14.34
N SER A 220 0.60 -2.05 14.56
CA SER A 220 1.74 -1.78 15.44
C SER A 220 1.33 -1.16 16.77
N GLY A 221 0.07 -1.27 17.15
CA GLY A 221 -0.51 -0.55 18.27
C GLY A 221 0.20 -0.76 19.62
N SER A 222 0.69 -1.97 19.92
CA SER A 222 1.43 -2.25 21.15
C SER A 222 2.87 -1.73 21.16
N GLU A 223 3.43 -1.42 19.98
CA GLU A 223 4.79 -0.90 19.84
C GLU A 223 4.86 0.62 20.00
N VAL A 224 3.73 1.31 19.90
CA VAL A 224 3.63 2.78 19.95
C VAL A 224 3.74 3.27 21.41
N ILE A 225 4.58 4.27 21.64
CA ILE A 225 4.66 4.97 22.94
C ILE A 225 3.35 5.73 23.17
N ASP A 226 2.75 5.57 24.34
CA ASP A 226 1.44 6.14 24.68
C ASP A 226 0.36 5.84 23.60
N PRO A 227 0.06 4.54 23.37
CA PRO A 227 -0.70 4.12 22.20
C PRO A 227 -2.10 4.71 22.13
N LYS A 228 -2.78 4.86 23.28
CA LYS A 228 -4.14 5.43 23.38
C LYS A 228 -4.24 6.86 22.85
N ARG A 229 -3.13 7.59 22.82
CA ARG A 229 -3.06 8.98 22.34
C ARG A 229 -2.41 9.07 20.97
N ASN A 230 -1.32 8.34 20.78
CA ASN A 230 -0.43 8.54 19.61
C ASN A 230 -0.87 7.77 18.38
N ILE A 231 -1.58 6.64 18.49
CA ILE A 231 -2.10 5.92 17.32
C ILE A 231 -3.05 6.82 16.51
N GLY A 232 -4.05 7.40 17.18
CA GLY A 232 -5.01 8.28 16.50
C GLY A 232 -4.35 9.51 15.86
N ARG A 233 -3.40 10.14 16.56
CA ARG A 233 -2.63 11.28 16.04
C ARG A 233 -1.80 10.87 14.82
N ALA A 234 -1.11 9.73 14.91
CA ALA A 234 -0.30 9.24 13.81
C ALA A 234 -1.15 8.97 12.56
N ILE A 235 -2.33 8.35 12.70
CA ILE A 235 -3.26 8.11 11.59
C ILE A 235 -3.66 9.43 10.94
N VAL A 236 -4.11 10.42 11.73
CA VAL A 236 -4.55 11.73 11.19
C VAL A 236 -3.42 12.45 10.47
N ILE A 237 -2.24 12.54 11.09
CA ILE A 237 -1.08 13.22 10.49
C ILE A 237 -0.64 12.51 9.20
N SER A 238 -0.61 11.17 9.20
CA SER A 238 -0.21 10.39 8.03
C SER A 238 -1.19 10.56 6.87
N ILE A 239 -2.49 10.52 7.13
CA ILE A 239 -3.50 10.75 6.09
C ILE A 239 -3.38 12.17 5.55
N ALA A 240 -3.28 13.19 6.41
CA ALA A 240 -3.15 14.59 5.98
C ALA A 240 -1.89 14.80 5.12
N ALA A 241 -0.75 14.23 5.51
CA ALA A 241 0.47 14.27 4.71
C ALA A 241 0.29 13.60 3.34
N CYS A 242 -0.36 12.44 3.29
CA CYS A 242 -0.60 11.74 2.03
C CYS A 242 -1.61 12.48 1.14
N VAL A 243 -2.65 13.09 1.70
CA VAL A 243 -3.58 13.94 0.94
C VAL A 243 -2.82 15.07 0.25
N LEU A 244 -1.97 15.77 1.00
CA LEU A 244 -1.14 16.85 0.45
C LEU A 244 -0.25 16.33 -0.69
N ILE A 245 0.46 15.23 -0.47
CA ILE A 245 1.40 14.66 -1.44
C ILE A 245 0.65 14.16 -2.68
N TYR A 246 -0.45 13.42 -2.52
CA TYR A 246 -1.19 12.87 -3.65
C TYR A 246 -1.85 13.95 -4.49
N THR A 247 -2.36 15.00 -3.84
CA THR A 247 -2.91 16.17 -4.53
C THR A 247 -1.81 16.89 -5.32
N LEU A 248 -0.67 17.15 -4.67
CA LEU A 248 0.48 17.79 -5.31
C LEU A 248 0.98 17.00 -6.53
N VAL A 249 1.16 15.69 -6.38
CA VAL A 249 1.61 14.81 -7.46
C VAL A 249 0.56 14.68 -8.56
N GLY A 250 -0.71 14.54 -8.21
CA GLY A 250 -1.81 14.48 -9.17
C GLY A 250 -1.85 15.73 -10.06
N PHE A 251 -1.73 16.91 -9.46
CA PHE A 251 -1.64 18.16 -10.22
C PHE A 251 -0.36 18.27 -11.03
N ALA A 252 0.79 17.85 -10.49
CA ALA A 252 2.04 17.86 -11.23
C ALA A 252 1.96 16.98 -12.50
N VAL A 253 1.36 15.80 -12.41
CA VAL A 253 1.14 14.91 -13.57
C VAL A 253 0.17 15.55 -14.57
N ALA A 254 -0.98 16.06 -14.10
CA ALA A 254 -1.99 16.68 -14.96
C ALA A 254 -1.48 17.94 -15.66
N SER A 255 -0.54 18.67 -15.08
CA SER A 255 0.02 19.91 -15.66
C SER A 255 1.18 19.67 -16.63
N ASN A 256 1.78 18.48 -16.63
CA ASN A 256 2.96 18.16 -17.47
C ASN A 256 2.66 17.17 -18.60
N LEU A 257 1.52 16.47 -18.57
CA LEU A 257 1.11 15.52 -19.60
C LEU A 257 -0.32 15.80 -20.06
N SER A 258 -0.58 15.58 -21.35
CA SER A 258 -1.95 15.48 -21.85
C SER A 258 -2.64 14.22 -21.31
N LEU A 259 -3.97 14.21 -21.27
CA LEU A 259 -4.72 13.04 -20.83
C LEU A 259 -4.39 11.78 -21.66
N ALA A 260 -4.18 11.92 -22.97
CA ALA A 260 -3.81 10.80 -23.84
C ALA A 260 -2.46 10.20 -23.43
N GLU A 261 -1.45 11.02 -23.15
CA GLU A 261 -0.14 10.57 -22.66
C GLU A 261 -0.24 9.92 -21.28
N ILE A 262 -1.07 10.43 -20.37
CA ILE A 262 -1.27 9.81 -19.05
C ILE A 262 -1.88 8.42 -19.20
N ILE A 263 -2.84 8.23 -20.10
CA ILE A 263 -3.48 6.94 -20.37
C ILE A 263 -2.51 5.97 -21.04
N GLU A 264 -1.72 6.42 -22.00
CA GLU A 264 -0.71 5.60 -22.67
C GLU A 264 0.38 5.13 -21.69
N THR A 265 0.76 5.98 -20.77
CA THR A 265 1.79 5.71 -19.76
C THR A 265 1.21 5.34 -18.39
N GLN A 266 -0.01 4.81 -18.34
CA GLN A 266 -0.79 4.63 -17.09
C GLN A 266 -0.06 3.88 -15.97
N ASP A 267 0.81 2.94 -16.30
CA ASP A 267 1.54 2.11 -15.33
C ASP A 267 2.85 2.76 -14.83
N TYR A 268 3.26 3.89 -15.46
CA TYR A 268 4.47 4.66 -15.09
C TYR A 268 4.31 6.17 -15.33
N SER A 269 3.10 6.69 -15.24
CA SER A 269 2.74 8.08 -15.57
C SER A 269 3.57 9.15 -14.84
N LEU A 270 4.05 8.88 -13.61
CA LEU A 270 4.92 9.81 -12.90
C LEU A 270 6.30 9.94 -13.57
N ALA A 271 6.87 8.84 -14.04
CA ALA A 271 8.15 8.90 -14.77
C ALA A 271 7.98 9.63 -16.11
N ALA A 272 6.87 9.39 -16.81
CA ALA A 272 6.55 10.12 -18.04
C ALA A 272 6.38 11.63 -17.78
N ALA A 273 5.66 12.02 -16.71
CA ALA A 273 5.46 13.43 -16.34
C ALA A 273 6.75 14.14 -15.88
N ALA A 274 7.75 13.40 -15.43
CA ALA A 274 9.05 13.94 -15.10
C ALA A 274 9.85 14.40 -16.33
N ARG A 275 9.60 13.81 -17.51
CA ARG A 275 10.36 14.09 -18.75
C ARG A 275 10.24 15.53 -19.22
N PRO A 276 9.03 16.11 -19.42
CA PRO A 276 8.89 17.51 -19.80
C PRO A 276 9.37 18.49 -18.72
N ALA A 277 9.29 18.08 -17.44
CA ALA A 277 9.68 18.94 -16.33
C ALA A 277 11.20 18.97 -16.07
N LEU A 278 11.88 17.82 -16.11
CA LEU A 278 13.26 17.63 -15.63
C LEU A 278 14.15 16.89 -16.65
N GLY A 279 13.65 16.61 -17.83
CA GLY A 279 14.34 15.81 -18.84
C GLY A 279 14.61 14.37 -18.39
N GLU A 280 15.60 13.72 -19.00
CA GLU A 280 15.92 12.32 -18.69
C GLU A 280 16.39 12.12 -17.24
N TYR A 281 17.06 13.11 -16.63
CA TYR A 281 17.44 13.02 -15.21
C TYR A 281 16.25 12.94 -14.28
N GLY A 282 15.15 13.64 -14.59
CA GLY A 282 13.89 13.56 -13.85
C GLY A 282 13.23 12.18 -13.98
N VAL A 283 13.26 11.60 -15.18
CA VAL A 283 12.77 10.24 -15.43
C VAL A 283 13.55 9.25 -14.57
N TRP A 284 14.88 9.25 -14.62
CA TRP A 284 15.72 8.34 -13.85
C TRP A 284 15.54 8.50 -12.34
N PHE A 285 15.43 9.74 -11.87
CA PHE A 285 15.15 10.05 -10.47
C PHE A 285 13.79 9.47 -10.03
N THR A 286 12.74 9.68 -10.82
CA THR A 286 11.39 9.18 -10.51
C THR A 286 11.35 7.65 -10.53
N ILE A 287 12.01 7.01 -11.50
CA ILE A 287 12.15 5.55 -11.57
C ILE A 287 12.87 5.02 -10.32
N ALA A 288 13.98 5.62 -9.95
CA ALA A 288 14.75 5.19 -8.76
C ALA A 288 13.90 5.26 -7.48
N ILE A 289 13.14 6.34 -7.30
CA ILE A 289 12.24 6.49 -6.14
C ILE A 289 11.13 5.44 -6.20
N ALA A 290 10.51 5.20 -7.36
CA ALA A 290 9.46 4.20 -7.52
C ALA A 290 9.98 2.78 -7.21
N MET A 291 11.16 2.43 -7.72
CA MET A 291 11.82 1.14 -7.44
C MET A 291 12.12 0.97 -5.96
N MET A 292 12.69 1.99 -5.30
CA MET A 292 12.96 1.94 -3.86
C MET A 292 11.67 1.85 -3.04
N ALA A 293 10.64 2.63 -3.41
CA ALA A 293 9.35 2.63 -2.71
C ALA A 293 8.64 1.27 -2.78
N THR A 294 8.63 0.67 -3.97
CA THR A 294 7.98 -0.62 -4.20
C THR A 294 8.77 -1.78 -3.60
N ALA A 295 10.09 -1.80 -3.75
CA ALA A 295 10.95 -2.83 -3.16
C ALA A 295 10.88 -2.82 -1.63
N GLY A 296 11.03 -1.64 -1.01
CA GLY A 296 10.88 -1.49 0.44
C GLY A 296 9.47 -1.87 0.94
N GLY A 297 8.45 -1.50 0.16
CA GLY A 297 7.06 -1.88 0.44
C GLY A 297 6.83 -3.39 0.42
N ILE A 298 7.37 -4.10 -0.56
CA ILE A 298 7.27 -5.58 -0.65
C ILE A 298 7.99 -6.25 0.51
N LEU A 299 9.22 -5.83 0.83
CA LEU A 299 9.98 -6.39 1.95
C LEU A 299 9.20 -6.31 3.26
N ALA A 300 8.69 -5.14 3.58
CA ALA A 300 7.91 -4.93 4.79
C ALA A 300 6.55 -5.66 4.77
N SER A 301 5.88 -5.67 3.62
CA SER A 301 4.56 -6.25 3.46
C SER A 301 4.58 -7.78 3.56
N ILE A 302 5.51 -8.47 2.91
CA ILE A 302 5.64 -9.95 2.99
C ILE A 302 5.79 -10.37 4.45
N PHE A 303 6.63 -9.67 5.21
CA PHE A 303 6.82 -9.92 6.63
C PHE A 303 5.51 -9.73 7.43
N ALA A 304 4.87 -8.58 7.28
CA ALA A 304 3.66 -8.25 8.03
C ALA A 304 2.49 -9.20 7.72
N VAL A 305 2.30 -9.53 6.44
CA VAL A 305 1.20 -10.37 5.97
C VAL A 305 1.36 -11.82 6.38
N SER A 306 2.57 -12.36 6.29
CA SER A 306 2.86 -13.73 6.75
C SER A 306 2.63 -13.90 8.25
N ARG A 307 3.02 -12.89 9.05
CA ARG A 307 2.76 -12.87 10.50
C ARG A 307 1.28 -12.76 10.83
N MET A 308 0.53 -11.95 10.08
CA MET A 308 -0.91 -11.87 10.23
C MET A 308 -1.57 -13.23 10.00
N LEU A 309 -1.20 -13.95 8.94
CA LEU A 309 -1.73 -15.29 8.69
C LEU A 309 -1.34 -16.28 9.78
N ALA A 310 -0.10 -16.21 10.30
CA ALA A 310 0.34 -17.04 11.41
C ALA A 310 -0.52 -16.79 12.66
N MET A 311 -0.76 -15.53 13.00
CA MET A 311 -1.61 -15.15 14.13
C MET A 311 -3.06 -15.65 13.96
N LEU A 312 -3.65 -15.55 12.77
CA LEU A 312 -4.99 -16.07 12.50
C LEU A 312 -5.07 -17.59 12.67
N THR A 313 -3.98 -18.27 12.34
CA THR A 313 -3.82 -19.73 12.55
C THR A 313 -3.71 -20.05 14.05
N GLU A 314 -2.90 -19.34 14.80
CA GLU A 314 -2.75 -19.50 16.25
C GLU A 314 -4.07 -19.23 16.99
N MET A 315 -4.86 -18.24 16.53
CA MET A 315 -6.21 -17.96 17.03
C MET A 315 -7.24 -19.01 16.61
N LYS A 316 -6.86 -20.04 15.86
CA LYS A 316 -7.75 -21.08 15.31
C LYS A 316 -8.87 -20.56 14.40
N LEU A 317 -8.69 -19.39 13.83
CA LEU A 317 -9.60 -18.77 12.84
C LEU A 317 -9.40 -19.34 11.44
N VAL A 318 -8.17 -19.80 11.15
CA VAL A 318 -7.79 -20.37 9.85
C VAL A 318 -7.13 -21.72 10.09
N PRO A 319 -7.53 -22.79 9.39
CA PRO A 319 -6.88 -24.10 9.52
C PRO A 319 -5.45 -24.06 8.97
N HIS A 320 -4.53 -24.71 9.66
CA HIS A 320 -3.15 -24.84 9.24
C HIS A 320 -2.86 -26.26 8.72
N ARG A 321 -2.25 -26.35 7.55
CA ARG A 321 -1.73 -27.59 6.99
C ARG A 321 -0.22 -27.48 6.78
N HIS A 322 0.54 -28.40 7.31
CA HIS A 322 2.00 -28.39 7.20
C HIS A 322 2.51 -28.75 5.80
N PHE A 323 1.76 -29.47 4.99
CA PHE A 323 2.18 -29.99 3.66
C PHE A 323 3.57 -30.63 3.65
N GLY A 324 3.98 -31.25 4.78
CA GLY A 324 5.31 -31.85 4.93
C GLY A 324 6.48 -30.84 5.04
N MET A 325 6.24 -29.55 5.11
CA MET A 325 7.30 -28.56 5.26
C MET A 325 7.86 -28.56 6.69
N PRO A 326 9.18 -28.58 6.88
CA PRO A 326 9.79 -28.44 8.18
C PRO A 326 9.77 -26.99 8.66
N GLY A 327 9.64 -26.77 9.97
CA GLY A 327 9.77 -25.46 10.59
C GLY A 327 8.52 -24.94 11.30
N SER A 328 8.55 -23.67 11.67
CA SER A 328 7.47 -23.00 12.41
C SER A 328 6.29 -22.62 11.51
N ILE A 329 5.12 -22.38 12.11
CA ILE A 329 3.92 -21.85 11.43
C ILE A 329 4.27 -20.58 10.66
N GLN A 330 5.12 -19.71 11.21
CA GLN A 330 5.53 -18.45 10.55
C GLN A 330 6.28 -18.70 9.22
N LYS A 331 7.14 -19.71 9.15
CA LYS A 331 7.82 -20.07 7.89
C LYS A 331 6.84 -20.61 6.85
N HIS A 332 5.87 -21.42 7.27
CA HIS A 332 4.85 -21.96 6.37
C HIS A 332 3.96 -20.84 5.81
N THR A 333 3.49 -19.94 6.67
CA THR A 333 2.65 -18.80 6.26
C THR A 333 3.40 -17.80 5.36
N LEU A 334 4.71 -17.65 5.56
CA LEU A 334 5.59 -16.89 4.67
C LEU A 334 5.60 -17.53 3.26
N VAL A 335 5.80 -18.83 3.16
CA VAL A 335 5.78 -19.55 1.87
C VAL A 335 4.43 -19.42 1.18
N TYR A 336 3.31 -19.60 1.89
CA TYR A 336 1.97 -19.45 1.31
C TYR A 336 1.74 -18.03 0.79
N THR A 337 2.12 -17.02 1.56
CA THR A 337 1.98 -15.61 1.18
C THR A 337 2.77 -15.31 -0.09
N VAL A 338 4.00 -15.81 -0.18
CA VAL A 338 4.85 -15.62 -1.35
C VAL A 338 4.29 -16.34 -2.57
N ILE A 339 3.88 -17.61 -2.46
CA ILE A 339 3.31 -18.36 -3.58
C ILE A 339 2.08 -17.65 -4.15
N LEU A 340 1.16 -17.20 -3.30
CA LEU A 340 -0.02 -16.44 -3.75
C LEU A 340 0.39 -15.12 -4.43
N GLY A 341 1.35 -14.40 -3.87
CA GLY A 341 1.88 -13.19 -4.46
C GLY A 341 2.52 -13.42 -5.84
N LEU A 342 3.29 -14.50 -6.00
CA LEU A 342 3.89 -14.89 -7.28
C LEU A 342 2.83 -15.20 -8.33
N ILE A 343 1.79 -15.99 -7.99
CA ILE A 343 0.70 -16.33 -8.90
C ILE A 343 -0.02 -15.06 -9.37
N LEU A 344 -0.40 -14.18 -8.45
CA LEU A 344 -1.08 -12.93 -8.81
C LEU A 344 -0.20 -12.04 -9.68
N THR A 345 1.09 -11.90 -9.35
CA THR A 345 2.03 -11.08 -10.12
C THR A 345 2.27 -11.62 -11.52
N ALA A 346 2.34 -12.95 -11.68
CA ALA A 346 2.60 -13.58 -12.97
C ALA A 346 1.41 -13.50 -13.92
N PHE A 347 0.18 -13.72 -13.42
CA PHE A 347 -0.98 -13.96 -14.28
C PHE A 347 -1.97 -12.81 -14.39
N PHE A 348 -1.89 -11.77 -13.52
CA PHE A 348 -2.83 -10.66 -13.53
C PHE A 348 -2.12 -9.34 -13.86
N ASP A 349 -2.78 -8.47 -14.61
CA ASP A 349 -2.35 -7.10 -14.87
C ASP A 349 -2.60 -6.18 -13.66
N LEU A 350 -1.99 -4.98 -13.71
CA LEU A 350 -2.03 -4.02 -12.62
C LEU A 350 -3.46 -3.57 -12.30
N SER A 351 -4.29 -3.33 -13.32
CA SER A 351 -5.69 -2.87 -13.16
C SER A 351 -6.55 -3.92 -12.48
N ARG A 352 -6.43 -5.20 -12.87
CA ARG A 352 -7.19 -6.30 -12.25
C ARG A 352 -6.76 -6.54 -10.81
N ILE A 353 -5.45 -6.47 -10.54
CA ILE A 353 -4.90 -6.59 -9.17
C ILE A 353 -5.45 -5.47 -8.30
N ALA A 354 -5.47 -4.22 -8.78
CA ALA A 354 -6.00 -3.09 -8.04
C ALA A 354 -7.51 -3.24 -7.76
N ALA A 355 -8.29 -3.64 -8.77
CA ALA A 355 -9.73 -3.86 -8.63
C ALA A 355 -10.07 -4.95 -7.62
N LEU A 356 -9.38 -6.08 -7.65
CA LEU A 356 -9.56 -7.15 -6.65
C LEU A 356 -9.18 -6.67 -5.23
N GLY A 357 -8.07 -5.93 -5.12
CA GLY A 357 -7.56 -5.42 -3.86
C GLY A 357 -8.55 -4.49 -3.16
N ILE A 358 -9.15 -3.57 -3.92
CA ILE A 358 -10.12 -2.62 -3.36
C ILE A 358 -11.43 -3.32 -2.95
N VAL A 359 -11.95 -4.26 -3.73
CA VAL A 359 -13.18 -5.00 -3.40
C VAL A 359 -13.01 -5.75 -2.08
N PHE A 360 -11.92 -6.51 -1.91
CA PHE A 360 -11.68 -7.25 -0.66
C PHE A 360 -11.48 -6.33 0.54
N TYR A 361 -10.78 -5.19 0.31
CA TYR A 361 -10.59 -4.20 1.35
C TYR A 361 -11.91 -3.56 1.79
N LEU A 362 -12.75 -3.11 0.86
CA LEU A 362 -14.01 -2.44 1.19
C LEU A 362 -14.99 -3.36 1.93
N ILE A 363 -15.09 -4.64 1.54
CA ILE A 363 -15.96 -5.60 2.26
C ILE A 363 -15.49 -5.75 3.71
N MET A 364 -14.19 -5.91 3.92
CA MET A 364 -13.61 -6.00 5.27
C MET A 364 -13.79 -4.69 6.04
N ASP A 365 -13.62 -3.53 5.39
CA ASP A 365 -13.74 -2.20 6.00
C ASP A 365 -15.17 -1.96 6.51
N ILE A 366 -16.19 -2.34 5.74
CA ILE A 366 -17.60 -2.34 6.17
C ILE A 366 -17.78 -3.17 7.45
N ALA A 367 -17.16 -4.35 7.52
CA ALA A 367 -17.26 -5.19 8.71
C ALA A 367 -16.60 -4.53 9.95
N ILE A 368 -15.48 -3.81 9.79
CA ILE A 368 -14.86 -3.05 10.88
C ILE A 368 -15.81 -1.96 11.37
N HIS A 369 -16.40 -1.17 10.46
CA HIS A 369 -17.32 -0.09 10.83
C HIS A 369 -18.54 -0.61 11.56
N TRP A 370 -19.14 -1.69 11.07
CA TRP A 370 -20.26 -2.35 11.72
C TRP A 370 -19.88 -2.89 13.12
N GLY A 371 -18.66 -3.41 13.25
CA GLY A 371 -18.12 -3.89 14.53
C GLY A 371 -17.91 -2.80 15.58
N VAL A 372 -17.61 -1.56 15.16
CA VAL A 372 -17.49 -0.40 16.08
C VAL A 372 -18.83 0.04 16.65
N LEU A 373 -19.94 -0.20 15.92
CA LEU A 373 -21.30 0.14 16.35
C LEU A 373 -21.89 -0.90 17.32
N ARG A 374 -21.29 -2.08 17.41
CA ARG A 374 -21.69 -3.17 18.33
C ARG A 374 -21.01 -3.08 19.67
#